data_9e148cfd71702e943bf26a559442ac81
#
_entry.id   9e148cfd71702e943bf26a559442ac81
#
_cell.length_a   1.000
_cell.length_b   1.000
_cell.length_c   1.000
_cell.angle_alpha   90.00
_cell.angle_beta   90.00
_cell.angle_gamma   90.00
#
_symmetry.space_group_name_H-M   'P 1'
#
loop_
_entity.id
_entity.type
_entity.pdbx_description
1 polymer ?
#
loop_
_entity_poly.entity_id
_entity_poly.type
_entity_poly.pdbx_seq_one_letter_code
_entity_poly.pdbx_strand_id
1 'polypeptide(L)'
;APVPVMELRQMLGRFETLKLASLEPSFILRLRQNSPWWKKWKLAKGFYPGQTETVLGLASFSVLVARVDFPPDLTEKWLKLLYSQKNKINPHFLFRNLDTKYNSLFKDTYHFHPKSRAFFKF
;
A
#
# COMPACT_ATOMS: atom_id res chain seq x y z
N ALA A 1 -0.01 1.05 -8.96
CA ALA A 1 -1.45 0.91 -9.15
C ALA A 1 -2.05 0.00 -8.08
N PRO A 2 -3.27 0.26 -7.64
CA PRO A 2 -3.95 -0.62 -6.69
C PRO A 2 -4.24 -1.99 -7.30
N VAL A 3 -4.17 -3.02 -6.49
CA VAL A 3 -4.45 -4.41 -6.91
C VAL A 3 -5.90 -4.77 -6.56
N PRO A 4 -6.66 -5.45 -7.42
CA PRO A 4 -6.29 -5.96 -8.74
C PRO A 4 -6.19 -4.84 -9.78
N VAL A 5 -5.17 -4.91 -10.61
CA VAL A 5 -5.04 -4.03 -11.76
C VAL A 5 -5.96 -4.57 -12.86
N MET A 6 -6.91 -3.77 -13.28
CA MET A 6 -7.97 -4.21 -14.20
C MET A 6 -7.40 -4.61 -15.55
N GLU A 7 -6.47 -3.83 -16.08
CA GLU A 7 -5.80 -4.10 -17.34
C GLU A 7 -5.03 -5.42 -17.30
N LEU A 8 -4.31 -5.66 -16.23
CA LEU A 8 -3.59 -6.91 -16.02
C LEU A 8 -4.54 -8.09 -15.91
N ARG A 9 -5.66 -7.91 -15.22
CA ARG A 9 -6.70 -8.93 -15.12
C ARG A 9 -7.30 -9.29 -16.49
N GLN A 10 -7.57 -8.29 -17.31
CA GLN A 10 -8.06 -8.49 -18.67
C GLN A 10 -7.04 -9.22 -19.55
N MET A 11 -5.77 -8.81 -19.48
CA MET A 11 -4.69 -9.46 -20.24
C MET A 11 -4.50 -10.92 -19.84
N LEU A 12 -4.43 -11.21 -18.56
CA LEU A 12 -4.27 -12.58 -18.06
C LEU A 12 -5.49 -13.46 -18.36
N GLY A 13 -6.69 -12.88 -18.40
CA GLY A 13 -7.90 -13.60 -18.79
C GLY A 13 -7.99 -13.85 -20.30
N ARG A 14 -7.35 -12.99 -21.12
CA ARG A 14 -7.38 -13.07 -22.57
C ARG A 14 -6.29 -13.96 -23.16
N PHE A 15 -5.12 -13.98 -22.54
CA PHE A 15 -3.94 -14.68 -23.06
C PHE A 15 -3.51 -15.80 -22.09
N GLU A 16 -3.83 -17.04 -22.47
CA GLU A 16 -3.49 -18.23 -21.65
C GLU A 16 -1.99 -18.45 -21.48
N THR A 17 -1.18 -17.91 -22.38
CA THR A 17 0.29 -18.00 -22.32
C THR A 17 0.93 -17.03 -21.35
N LEU A 18 0.20 -16.00 -20.92
CA LEU A 18 0.69 -15.05 -19.93
C LEU A 18 0.55 -15.60 -18.51
N LYS A 19 1.61 -15.51 -17.76
CA LYS A 19 1.63 -15.92 -16.34
C LYS A 19 2.34 -14.87 -15.48
N LEU A 20 1.88 -14.75 -14.25
CA LEU A 20 2.62 -13.98 -13.24
C LEU A 20 3.81 -14.80 -12.74
N ALA A 21 4.97 -14.17 -12.74
CA ALA A 21 6.19 -14.76 -12.19
C ALA A 21 6.46 -14.25 -10.78
N SER A 22 6.87 -15.13 -9.90
CA SER A 22 7.36 -14.75 -8.57
C SER A 22 8.74 -14.11 -8.66
N LEU A 23 8.97 -13.09 -7.85
CA LEU A 23 10.30 -12.55 -7.63
C LEU A 23 11.10 -13.48 -6.71
N GLU A 24 12.40 -13.58 -6.96
CA GLU A 24 13.30 -14.31 -6.09
C GLU A 24 13.34 -13.70 -4.68
N PRO A 25 13.22 -14.51 -3.62
CA PRO A 25 13.26 -14.00 -2.25
C PRO A 25 14.52 -13.21 -1.91
N SER A 26 15.67 -13.63 -2.43
CA SER A 26 16.95 -12.94 -2.27
C SER A 26 16.96 -11.54 -2.91
N PHE A 27 16.31 -11.39 -4.06
CA PHE A 27 16.14 -10.11 -4.72
C PHE A 27 15.29 -9.16 -3.90
N ILE A 28 14.17 -9.65 -3.38
CA ILE A 28 13.27 -8.87 -2.50
C ILE A 28 14.04 -8.40 -1.25
N LEU A 29 14.81 -9.29 -0.65
CA LEU A 29 15.61 -8.98 0.54
C LEU A 29 16.60 -7.84 0.27
N ARG A 30 17.35 -7.92 -0.83
CA ARG A 30 18.31 -6.88 -1.22
C ARG A 30 17.65 -5.52 -1.47
N LEU A 31 16.51 -5.51 -2.14
CA LEU A 31 15.77 -4.26 -2.35
C LEU A 31 15.30 -3.64 -1.04
N ARG A 32 14.81 -4.45 -0.12
CA ARG A 32 14.34 -3.98 1.19
C ARG A 32 15.47 -3.48 2.09
N GLN A 33 16.65 -4.05 2.00
CA GLN A 33 17.82 -3.58 2.74
C GLN A 33 18.24 -2.17 2.32
N ASN A 34 18.08 -1.85 1.04
CA ASN A 34 18.46 -0.55 0.47
C ASN A 34 17.35 0.49 0.53
N SER A 35 16.11 0.06 0.75
CA SER A 35 14.97 0.97 0.74
C SER A 35 13.80 0.44 1.59
N PRO A 36 13.40 1.19 2.64
CA PRO A 36 12.27 0.82 3.49
C PRO A 36 10.90 0.95 2.76
N TRP A 37 10.90 1.56 1.56
CA TRP A 37 9.69 1.77 0.77
C TRP A 37 9.10 0.48 0.21
N TRP A 38 9.89 -0.56 0.11
CA TRP A 38 9.48 -1.83 -0.45
C TRP A 38 8.98 -2.77 0.62
N LYS A 39 7.83 -3.33 0.35
CA LYS A 39 7.18 -4.36 1.16
C LYS A 39 7.09 -5.65 0.37
N LYS A 40 7.46 -6.75 0.99
CA LYS A 40 7.18 -8.08 0.43
C LYS A 40 5.67 -8.26 0.33
N TRP A 41 5.20 -8.66 -0.82
CA TRP A 41 3.80 -8.89 -1.08
C TRP A 41 3.55 -10.29 -1.61
N LYS A 42 2.51 -10.94 -1.09
CA LYS A 42 2.06 -12.23 -1.57
C LYS A 42 0.70 -12.07 -2.22
N LEU A 43 0.61 -12.41 -3.49
CA LEU A 43 -0.65 -12.54 -4.20
C LEU A 43 -1.12 -13.99 -4.07
N ALA A 44 -2.21 -14.22 -3.35
CA ALA A 44 -2.78 -15.54 -3.20
C ALA A 44 -3.18 -16.13 -4.56
N LYS A 45 -3.10 -17.45 -4.69
CA LYS A 45 -3.57 -18.12 -5.89
C LYS A 45 -5.03 -17.75 -6.19
N GLY A 46 -5.39 -17.64 -7.45
CA GLY A 46 -6.73 -17.28 -7.88
C GLY A 46 -7.05 -15.79 -7.79
N PHE A 47 -6.09 -14.94 -7.40
CA PHE A 47 -6.29 -13.50 -7.37
C PHE A 47 -6.46 -12.90 -8.77
N TYR A 48 -5.70 -13.42 -9.72
CA TYR A 48 -5.86 -13.14 -11.13
C TYR A 48 -6.28 -14.38 -11.93
N PRO A 49 -6.94 -14.20 -13.08
CA PRO A 49 -7.27 -15.32 -13.96
C PRO A 49 -6.04 -16.15 -14.31
N GLY A 50 -6.18 -17.48 -14.26
CA GLY A 50 -5.09 -18.39 -14.58
C GLY A 50 -3.97 -18.51 -13.56
N GLN A 51 -4.05 -17.78 -12.45
CA GLN A 51 -3.08 -17.86 -11.37
C GLN A 51 -3.32 -19.10 -10.51
N THR A 52 -2.51 -20.11 -10.68
CA THR A 52 -2.62 -21.41 -9.99
C THR A 52 -1.82 -21.48 -8.69
N GLU A 53 -0.88 -20.56 -8.51
CA GLU A 53 0.04 -20.53 -7.37
C GLU A 53 0.06 -19.15 -6.71
N THR A 54 0.53 -19.11 -5.48
CA THR A 54 0.84 -17.86 -4.79
C THR A 54 2.05 -17.22 -5.46
N VAL A 55 1.94 -15.95 -5.83
CA VAL A 55 3.01 -15.18 -6.46
C VAL A 55 3.62 -14.23 -5.45
N LEU A 56 4.93 -14.25 -5.37
CA LEU A 56 5.71 -13.35 -4.54
C LEU A 56 6.09 -12.10 -5.33
N GLY A 57 5.78 -10.95 -4.81
CA GLY A 57 6.05 -9.66 -5.43
C GLY A 57 6.50 -8.60 -4.45
N LEU A 58 6.56 -7.39 -4.95
CA LEU A 58 6.84 -6.18 -4.18
C LEU A 58 5.64 -5.24 -4.23
N ALA A 59 5.40 -4.59 -3.12
CA ALA A 59 4.48 -3.47 -3.02
C ALA A 59 5.21 -2.24 -2.47
N SER A 60 4.74 -1.07 -2.85
CA SER A 60 5.15 0.19 -2.27
C SER A 60 3.99 0.79 -1.46
N PHE A 61 4.32 1.81 -0.69
CA PHE A 61 3.32 2.54 0.08
C PHE A 61 2.79 3.73 -0.72
N SER A 62 1.48 3.92 -0.66
CA SER A 62 0.87 5.20 -1.05
C SER A 62 0.87 6.12 0.16
N VAL A 63 1.29 7.35 -0.05
CA VAL A 63 1.41 8.35 1.02
C VAL A 63 0.43 9.47 0.74
N LEU A 64 -0.37 9.82 1.74
CA LEU A 64 -1.19 11.02 1.70
C LEU A 64 -0.32 12.22 2.08
N VAL A 65 -0.22 13.19 1.19
CA VAL A 65 0.55 14.41 1.41
C VAL A 65 -0.37 15.61 1.55
N ALA A 66 0.02 16.55 2.38
CA ALA A 66 -0.66 17.82 2.54
C ALA A 66 0.35 18.97 2.45
N ARG A 67 -0.15 20.15 2.10
CA ARG A 67 0.67 21.36 2.15
C ARG A 67 1.10 21.66 3.58
N VAL A 68 2.22 22.31 3.75
CA VAL A 68 2.77 22.68 5.07
C VAL A 68 1.82 23.60 5.86
N ASP A 69 1.06 24.41 5.15
CA ASP A 69 0.08 25.35 5.71
C ASP A 69 -1.35 24.77 5.85
N PHE A 70 -1.49 23.43 5.65
CA PHE A 70 -2.79 22.79 5.84
C PHE A 70 -3.25 22.91 7.29
N PRO A 71 -4.51 23.36 7.54
CA PRO A 71 -4.97 23.68 8.90
C PRO A 71 -4.86 22.48 9.86
N PRO A 72 -4.25 22.68 11.05
CA PRO A 72 -4.06 21.60 12.02
C PRO A 72 -5.36 20.89 12.43
N ASP A 73 -6.41 21.65 12.64
CA ASP A 73 -7.72 21.10 13.06
C ASP A 73 -8.36 20.23 11.97
N LEU A 74 -8.18 20.63 10.72
CA LEU A 74 -8.63 19.82 9.59
C LEU A 74 -7.81 18.55 9.45
N THR A 75 -6.51 18.60 9.68
CA THR A 75 -5.64 17.43 9.67
C THR A 75 -6.12 16.41 10.69
N GLU A 76 -6.38 16.83 11.91
CA GLU A 76 -6.87 15.94 12.96
C GLU A 76 -8.23 15.33 12.62
N LYS A 77 -9.18 16.16 12.16
CA LYS A 77 -10.51 15.70 11.74
C LYS A 77 -10.43 14.69 10.60
N TRP A 78 -9.58 14.95 9.59
CA TRP A 78 -9.36 14.06 8.48
C TRP A 78 -8.79 12.69 8.91
N LEU A 79 -7.78 12.70 9.75
CA LEU A 79 -7.18 11.47 10.24
C LEU A 79 -8.18 10.65 11.06
N LYS A 80 -8.91 11.29 11.96
CA LYS A 80 -9.97 10.62 12.73
C LYS A 80 -11.03 10.02 11.82
N LEU A 81 -11.47 10.75 10.81
CA LEU A 81 -12.48 10.28 9.85
C LEU A 81 -11.95 9.09 9.05
N LEU A 82 -10.77 9.19 8.47
CA LEU A 82 -10.17 8.13 7.65
C LEU A 82 -10.00 6.83 8.44
N TYR A 83 -9.46 6.91 9.65
CA TYR A 83 -9.20 5.70 10.44
C TYR A 83 -10.44 5.14 11.13
N SER A 84 -11.40 5.97 11.52
CA SER A 84 -12.65 5.50 12.10
C SER A 84 -13.60 4.90 11.06
N GLN A 85 -13.56 5.40 9.82
CA GLN A 85 -14.48 5.03 8.76
C GLN A 85 -13.83 4.23 7.63
N LYS A 86 -12.60 3.73 7.84
CA LYS A 86 -11.82 3.04 6.80
C LYS A 86 -12.59 1.91 6.10
N ASN A 87 -13.50 1.24 6.79
CA ASN A 87 -14.31 0.16 6.23
C ASN A 87 -15.55 0.66 5.48
N LYS A 88 -15.94 1.93 5.67
CA LYS A 88 -17.15 2.53 5.09
C LYS A 88 -16.84 3.49 3.95
N ILE A 89 -15.70 4.21 4.03
CA ILE A 89 -15.37 5.26 3.07
C ILE A 89 -15.15 4.70 1.70
N ASN A 90 -14.66 3.49 1.61
CA ASN A 90 -14.44 2.98 0.28
C ASN A 90 -14.35 1.46 0.19
N PRO A 91 -15.22 0.85 -0.60
CA PRO A 91 -14.92 -0.42 -1.20
C PRO A 91 -13.70 -0.33 -2.15
N HIS A 92 -13.32 0.90 -2.59
CA HIS A 92 -12.12 1.09 -3.37
C HIS A 92 -10.86 0.91 -2.51
N PHE A 93 -9.99 0.23 -3.07
CA PHE A 93 -8.75 -0.36 -2.68
C PHE A 93 -7.75 0.58 -1.97
N LEU A 94 -7.75 1.89 -2.27
CA LEU A 94 -6.75 2.83 -1.75
C LEU A 94 -6.80 2.99 -0.21
N PHE A 95 -7.99 2.92 0.37
CA PHE A 95 -8.18 3.10 1.81
C PHE A 95 -8.40 1.80 2.57
N ARG A 96 -8.52 0.68 1.86
CA ARG A 96 -8.79 -0.62 2.44
C ARG A 96 -7.67 -1.11 3.36
N ASN A 97 -6.45 -0.70 3.07
CA ASN A 97 -5.24 -1.13 3.77
C ASN A 97 -4.60 0.00 4.58
N LEU A 98 -5.38 0.96 5.07
CA LEU A 98 -4.88 1.93 6.03
C LEU A 98 -4.38 1.20 7.28
N ASP A 99 -3.07 1.23 7.46
CA ASP A 99 -2.43 0.56 8.59
C ASP A 99 -1.41 1.51 9.24
N THR A 100 -1.58 1.73 10.52
CA THR A 100 -0.74 2.63 11.30
C THR A 100 0.65 2.05 11.58
N LYS A 101 0.81 0.73 11.54
CA LYS A 101 2.07 0.07 11.90
C LYS A 101 3.26 0.46 11.04
N TYR A 102 3.00 0.84 9.78
CA TYR A 102 4.05 1.23 8.85
C TYR A 102 4.45 2.69 8.96
N ASN A 103 3.64 3.52 9.61
CA ASN A 103 3.93 4.95 9.73
C ASN A 103 5.21 5.21 10.52
N SER A 104 5.51 4.38 11.51
CA SER A 104 6.73 4.48 12.29
C SER A 104 8.00 4.25 11.48
N LEU A 105 7.93 3.50 10.37
CA LEU A 105 9.06 3.27 9.47
C LEU A 105 9.52 4.55 8.76
N PHE A 106 8.60 5.49 8.60
CA PHE A 106 8.82 6.70 7.83
C PHE A 106 8.92 7.96 8.70
N LYS A 107 8.83 7.83 10.01
CA LYS A 107 8.80 8.97 10.95
C LYS A 107 10.02 9.91 10.82
N ASP A 108 11.16 9.35 10.46
CA ASP A 108 12.43 10.08 10.33
C ASP A 108 12.75 10.45 8.87
N THR A 109 12.00 9.91 7.93
CA THR A 109 12.22 10.13 6.49
C THR A 109 11.31 11.23 5.94
N TYR A 110 10.09 11.32 6.43
CA TYR A 110 9.13 12.35 6.02
C TYR A 110 8.88 13.36 7.11
N HIS A 111 8.65 14.59 6.68
CA HIS A 111 8.16 15.65 7.57
C HIS A 111 6.66 15.45 7.80
N PHE A 112 6.34 14.74 8.86
CA PHE A 112 4.95 14.59 9.27
C PHE A 112 4.40 15.91 9.81
N HIS A 113 3.18 16.25 9.42
CA HIS A 113 2.46 17.34 10.05
C HIS A 113 2.38 17.11 11.58
N PRO A 114 2.54 18.16 12.43
CA PRO A 114 2.56 18.01 13.88
C PRO A 114 1.36 17.24 14.45
N LYS A 115 0.16 17.50 13.91
CA LYS A 115 -1.05 16.76 14.31
C LYS A 115 -1.03 15.30 13.86
N SER A 116 -0.40 14.99 12.74
CA SER A 116 -0.21 13.60 12.31
C SER A 116 0.73 12.85 13.23
N ARG A 117 1.82 13.48 13.65
CA ARG A 117 2.75 12.88 14.64
C ARG A 117 2.05 12.57 15.95
N ALA A 118 1.25 13.51 16.44
CA ALA A 118 0.45 13.32 17.67
C ALA A 118 -0.59 12.20 17.50
N PHE A 119 -1.29 12.16 16.37
CA PHE A 119 -2.29 11.14 16.07
C PHE A 119 -1.70 9.73 16.04
N PHE A 120 -0.54 9.55 15.38
CA PHE A 120 0.15 8.27 15.29
C PHE A 120 1.05 7.96 16.49
N LYS A 121 1.17 8.88 17.43
CA LYS A 121 2.00 8.72 18.66
C LYS A 121 3.48 8.46 18.36
N PHE A 122 4.02 9.23 17.47
CA PHE A 122 5.46 9.17 17.17
C PHE A 122 6.29 9.93 18.21
#